data_e732ac62a5088469658fb650d8c28e16
#
_entry.id   e732ac62a5088469658fb650d8c28e16
#
_cell.length_a   1.000
_cell.length_b   1.000
_cell.length_c   1.000
_cell.angle_alpha   90.00
_cell.angle_beta   90.00
_cell.angle_gamma   90.00
#
_symmetry.space_group_name_H-M   'P 1'
#
loop_
_entity.id
_entity.type
_entity.pdbx_description
1 polymer ?
#
loop_
_entity_poly.entity_id
_entity_poly.type
_entity_poly.pdbx_seq_one_letter_code
_entity_poly.pdbx_strand_id
1 'polypeptide(L)'
;GSGITCEVRQLSFDGQNAQQLVYGLLDALSAGATDAANVPAMPDLRTMLLMAPEVTTLSSGRQSAAINFIPDALQKISGAGIDPVCFFAALTMTLTSYIPSLEQVVYRVGDSALTSLYSTIHGTIVLPGGMMTRTNFGGLLTDEAVCYLLSGTKLRQGRLNLPTSEACSPRTLLTAVLATEGFPEGLTEDDVLGVAIVDDTVLVNFSAHMADAIRASKLNQRMMAYQLTGALVQRYPVRRVRFFFDGEAENTLDGDVMWAGEFLMDYVLCE
;
A
#
# COMPACT_ATOMS: atom_id res chain seq x y z
N GLY A 1 -9.89 -11.69 12.12
CA GLY A 1 -8.77 -10.75 11.98
C GLY A 1 -9.18 -9.36 12.40
N SER A 2 -8.30 -8.67 13.11
CA SER A 2 -8.53 -7.32 13.63
C SER A 2 -8.05 -6.20 12.70
N GLY A 3 -7.59 -6.52 11.51
CA GLY A 3 -7.04 -5.55 10.57
C GLY A 3 -7.12 -6.00 9.13
N ILE A 4 -6.55 -5.20 8.24
CA ILE A 4 -6.40 -5.48 6.82
C ILE A 4 -4.93 -5.67 6.48
N THR A 5 -4.63 -6.53 5.53
CA THR A 5 -3.27 -6.76 5.03
C THR A 5 -3.22 -6.47 3.53
N CYS A 6 -2.06 -6.07 3.04
CA CYS A 6 -1.86 -5.83 1.62
C CYS A 6 -1.48 -7.13 0.90
N GLU A 7 -2.01 -7.28 -0.32
CA GLU A 7 -1.59 -8.29 -1.27
C GLU A 7 -1.31 -7.62 -2.61
N VAL A 8 -0.21 -7.99 -3.25
CA VAL A 8 0.13 -7.49 -4.58
C VAL A 8 -0.39 -8.46 -5.63
N ARG A 9 -1.12 -7.92 -6.61
CA ARG A 9 -1.63 -8.67 -7.76
C ARG A 9 -1.34 -7.95 -9.05
N GLN A 10 -1.00 -8.72 -10.06
CA GLN A 10 -0.97 -8.20 -11.42
C GLN A 10 -2.39 -8.26 -11.98
N LEU A 11 -2.94 -7.12 -12.34
CA LEU A 11 -4.26 -7.00 -12.94
C LEU A 11 -4.11 -6.45 -14.35
N SER A 12 -4.82 -7.06 -15.29
CA SER A 12 -4.93 -6.52 -16.65
C SER A 12 -6.25 -5.74 -16.75
N PHE A 13 -6.16 -4.47 -17.14
CA PHE A 13 -7.32 -3.62 -17.38
C PHE A 13 -7.36 -3.20 -18.83
N ASP A 14 -8.48 -3.44 -19.50
CA ASP A 14 -8.76 -2.89 -20.82
C ASP A 14 -9.31 -1.45 -20.74
N GLY A 15 -9.57 -0.96 -19.54
CA GLY A 15 -10.25 0.29 -19.28
C GLY A 15 -9.30 1.47 -19.12
N GLN A 16 -9.65 2.57 -19.81
CA GLN A 16 -8.89 3.82 -19.76
C GLN A 16 -9.52 4.88 -18.83
N ASN A 17 -10.66 4.60 -18.20
CA ASN A 17 -11.33 5.54 -17.32
C ASN A 17 -11.42 5.03 -15.88
N ALA A 18 -11.51 5.97 -14.94
CA ALA A 18 -11.52 5.68 -13.50
C ALA A 18 -12.70 4.78 -13.09
N GLN A 19 -13.85 4.88 -13.72
CA GLN A 19 -15.01 4.01 -13.42
C GLN A 19 -14.73 2.54 -13.77
N GLN A 20 -14.10 2.27 -14.91
CA GLN A 20 -13.70 0.91 -15.30
C GLN A 20 -12.63 0.36 -14.37
N LEU A 21 -11.68 1.21 -13.92
CA LEU A 21 -10.70 0.82 -12.91
C LEU A 21 -11.37 0.46 -11.58
N VAL A 22 -12.37 1.22 -11.12
CA VAL A 22 -13.14 0.88 -9.91
C VAL A 22 -13.77 -0.50 -10.07
N TYR A 23 -14.41 -0.80 -11.19
CA TYR A 23 -15.00 -2.12 -11.44
C TYR A 23 -13.95 -3.24 -11.40
N GLY A 24 -12.83 -3.08 -12.08
CA GLY A 24 -11.76 -4.08 -12.10
C GLY A 24 -11.16 -4.36 -10.72
N LEU A 25 -11.05 -3.31 -9.88
CA LEU A 25 -10.57 -3.45 -8.50
C LEU A 25 -11.61 -4.16 -7.60
N LEU A 26 -12.91 -3.90 -7.81
CA LEU A 26 -13.97 -4.63 -7.11
C LEU A 26 -13.95 -6.12 -7.48
N ASP A 27 -13.76 -6.46 -8.75
CA ASP A 27 -13.63 -7.85 -9.21
C ASP A 27 -12.39 -8.52 -8.60
N ALA A 28 -11.26 -7.81 -8.56
CA ALA A 28 -10.03 -8.32 -7.96
C ALA A 28 -10.18 -8.61 -6.47
N LEU A 29 -10.89 -7.75 -5.74
CA LEU A 29 -11.20 -7.98 -4.32
C LEU A 29 -12.16 -9.15 -4.13
N SER A 30 -13.20 -9.27 -5.00
CA SER A 30 -14.16 -10.38 -4.96
C SER A 30 -13.51 -11.74 -5.22
N ALA A 31 -12.40 -11.78 -5.95
CA ALA A 31 -11.63 -13.02 -6.16
C ALA A 31 -11.00 -13.57 -4.87
N GLY A 32 -11.05 -12.80 -3.77
CA GLY A 32 -10.52 -13.18 -2.47
C GLY A 32 -8.99 -13.12 -2.38
N ALA A 33 -8.42 -13.40 -1.21
CA ALA A 33 -6.98 -13.40 -0.99
C ALA A 33 -6.32 -14.63 -1.61
N THR A 34 -5.08 -14.51 -2.08
CA THR A 34 -4.29 -15.65 -2.58
C THR A 34 -3.96 -16.60 -1.42
N ASP A 35 -3.67 -16.07 -0.23
CA ASP A 35 -3.56 -16.86 1.01
C ASP A 35 -4.92 -16.89 1.71
N ALA A 36 -5.79 -17.76 1.25
CA ALA A 36 -7.15 -17.90 1.77
C ALA A 36 -7.25 -18.55 3.16
N ALA A 37 -6.14 -19.05 3.73
CA ALA A 37 -6.19 -19.82 4.98
C ALA A 37 -6.59 -18.96 6.20
N ASN A 38 -6.29 -17.66 6.16
CA ASN A 38 -6.49 -16.75 7.29
C ASN A 38 -7.38 -15.53 6.96
N VAL A 39 -7.90 -15.45 5.74
CA VAL A 39 -8.73 -14.32 5.29
C VAL A 39 -10.12 -14.83 4.91
N PRO A 40 -11.20 -14.25 5.47
CA PRO A 40 -12.56 -14.59 5.06
C PRO A 40 -12.75 -14.39 3.55
N ALA A 41 -13.52 -15.28 2.92
CA ALA A 41 -13.85 -15.13 1.51
C ALA A 41 -14.66 -13.85 1.28
N MET A 42 -14.17 -12.98 0.41
CA MET A 42 -14.87 -11.76 0.04
C MET A 42 -16.15 -12.12 -0.74
N PRO A 43 -17.31 -11.51 -0.42
CA PRO A 43 -18.51 -11.70 -1.23
C PRO A 43 -18.30 -11.12 -2.64
N ASP A 44 -19.08 -11.60 -3.61
CA ASP A 44 -19.09 -11.01 -4.95
C ASP A 44 -19.64 -9.58 -4.90
N LEU A 45 -18.71 -8.61 -4.96
CA LEU A 45 -19.02 -7.19 -4.82
C LEU A 45 -19.91 -6.67 -5.96
N ARG A 46 -19.83 -7.28 -7.15
CA ARG A 46 -20.70 -6.89 -8.29
C ARG A 46 -22.18 -7.13 -7.99
N THR A 47 -22.47 -8.26 -7.35
CA THR A 47 -23.86 -8.61 -6.98
C THR A 47 -24.38 -7.78 -5.81
N MET A 48 -23.48 -7.12 -5.08
CA MET A 48 -23.82 -6.24 -3.96
C MET A 48 -24.04 -4.78 -4.39
N LEU A 49 -23.72 -4.41 -5.63
CA LEU A 49 -23.96 -3.05 -6.13
C LEU A 49 -25.45 -2.84 -6.42
N LEU A 50 -25.99 -1.74 -5.92
CA LEU A 50 -27.36 -1.28 -6.28
C LEU A 50 -27.34 -0.59 -7.64
N MET A 51 -26.26 0.12 -7.96
CA MET A 51 -26.04 0.80 -9.24
C MET A 51 -24.55 0.84 -9.58
N ALA A 52 -24.23 1.22 -10.80
CA ALA A 52 -22.87 1.41 -11.26
C ALA A 52 -22.14 2.45 -10.39
N PRO A 53 -20.86 2.22 -10.01
CA PRO A 53 -20.05 3.23 -9.36
C PRO A 53 -19.94 4.49 -10.21
N GLU A 54 -20.01 5.65 -9.58
CA GLU A 54 -19.83 6.94 -10.23
C GLU A 54 -18.52 7.57 -9.80
N VAL A 55 -17.78 8.15 -10.74
CA VAL A 55 -16.56 8.89 -10.46
C VAL A 55 -16.74 10.34 -10.89
N THR A 56 -16.56 11.26 -9.95
CA THR A 56 -16.72 12.70 -10.17
C THR A 56 -15.44 13.44 -9.84
N THR A 57 -15.20 14.56 -10.53
CA THR A 57 -14.06 15.44 -10.22
C THR A 57 -14.46 16.47 -9.18
N LEU A 58 -13.68 16.56 -8.13
CA LEU A 58 -13.83 17.54 -7.05
C LEU A 58 -13.31 18.93 -7.49
N SER A 59 -13.65 19.96 -6.73
CA SER A 59 -13.14 21.33 -6.95
C SER A 59 -11.61 21.41 -6.80
N SER A 60 -10.98 20.48 -6.11
CA SER A 60 -9.51 20.34 -5.98
C SER A 60 -8.84 19.78 -7.25
N GLY A 61 -9.61 19.34 -8.26
CA GLY A 61 -9.11 18.60 -9.41
C GLY A 61 -8.89 17.11 -9.16
N ARG A 62 -9.00 16.66 -7.91
CA ARG A 62 -8.97 15.24 -7.54
C ARG A 62 -10.33 14.58 -7.81
N GLN A 63 -10.39 13.28 -7.69
CA GLN A 63 -11.61 12.52 -7.94
C GLN A 63 -12.21 11.94 -6.65
N SER A 64 -13.53 11.74 -6.69
CA SER A 64 -14.31 11.02 -5.68
C SER A 64 -15.09 9.91 -6.38
N ALA A 65 -15.05 8.69 -5.82
CA ALA A 65 -15.91 7.61 -6.27
C ALA A 65 -17.11 7.48 -5.34
N ALA A 66 -18.32 7.33 -5.89
CA ALA A 66 -19.52 6.97 -5.17
C ALA A 66 -19.87 5.51 -5.46
N ILE A 67 -20.01 4.69 -4.42
CA ILE A 67 -20.36 3.28 -4.53
C ILE A 67 -21.61 3.05 -3.69
N ASN A 68 -22.68 2.60 -4.36
CA ASN A 68 -23.97 2.34 -3.73
C ASN A 68 -24.24 0.84 -3.65
N PHE A 69 -24.36 0.33 -2.46
CA PHE A 69 -24.65 -1.07 -2.18
C PHE A 69 -26.14 -1.30 -1.95
N ILE A 70 -26.58 -2.53 -2.19
CA ILE A 70 -27.94 -3.00 -1.89
C ILE A 70 -28.26 -2.83 -0.38
N PRO A 71 -29.55 -2.71 0.01
CA PRO A 71 -29.92 -2.42 1.38
C PRO A 71 -29.42 -3.43 2.45
N ASP A 72 -29.30 -4.70 2.06
CA ASP A 72 -28.85 -5.80 2.92
C ASP A 72 -27.33 -6.06 2.89
N ALA A 73 -26.54 -5.17 2.25
CA ALA A 73 -25.09 -5.35 2.09
C ALA A 73 -24.36 -5.54 3.42
N LEU A 74 -24.63 -4.72 4.43
CA LEU A 74 -23.97 -4.85 5.74
C LEU A 74 -24.28 -6.20 6.39
N GLN A 75 -25.49 -6.71 6.23
CA GLN A 75 -25.88 -8.02 6.74
C GLN A 75 -25.14 -9.14 6.00
N LYS A 76 -24.99 -9.04 4.68
CA LYS A 76 -24.22 -10.01 3.88
C LYS A 76 -22.73 -10.02 4.24
N ILE A 77 -22.14 -8.85 4.45
CA ILE A 77 -20.73 -8.71 4.88
C ILE A 77 -20.53 -9.41 6.23
N SER A 78 -21.36 -9.06 7.21
CA SER A 78 -21.29 -9.67 8.54
C SER A 78 -21.59 -11.17 8.54
N GLY A 79 -22.54 -11.60 7.70
CA GLY A 79 -22.87 -13.01 7.49
C GLY A 79 -21.73 -13.84 6.87
N ALA A 80 -20.86 -13.20 6.09
CA ALA A 80 -19.63 -13.80 5.57
C ALA A 80 -18.49 -13.84 6.62
N GLY A 81 -18.74 -13.40 7.85
CA GLY A 81 -17.74 -13.34 8.92
C GLY A 81 -16.73 -12.20 8.75
N ILE A 82 -17.03 -11.20 7.92
CA ILE A 82 -16.17 -10.04 7.67
C ILE A 82 -16.64 -8.89 8.56
N ASP A 83 -15.69 -8.28 9.26
CA ASP A 83 -15.94 -7.05 10.01
C ASP A 83 -16.24 -5.90 9.04
N PRO A 84 -17.37 -5.17 9.19
CA PRO A 84 -17.73 -4.10 8.27
C PRO A 84 -16.67 -2.99 8.17
N VAL A 85 -16.01 -2.65 9.28
CA VAL A 85 -14.93 -1.65 9.28
C VAL A 85 -13.76 -2.12 8.44
N CYS A 86 -13.32 -3.38 8.61
CA CYS A 86 -12.27 -3.97 7.80
C CYS A 86 -12.66 -4.07 6.32
N PHE A 87 -13.92 -4.38 6.02
CA PHE A 87 -14.42 -4.44 4.65
C PHE A 87 -14.31 -3.10 3.93
N PHE A 88 -14.86 -2.03 4.50
CA PHE A 88 -14.82 -0.71 3.89
C PHE A 88 -13.41 -0.12 3.90
N ALA A 89 -12.59 -0.48 4.89
CA ALA A 89 -11.18 -0.13 4.90
C ALA A 89 -10.43 -0.78 3.73
N ALA A 90 -10.61 -2.07 3.50
CA ALA A 90 -9.99 -2.79 2.39
C ALA A 90 -10.39 -2.19 1.04
N LEU A 91 -11.69 -1.90 0.83
CA LEU A 91 -12.19 -1.22 -0.36
C LEU A 91 -11.55 0.15 -0.55
N THR A 92 -11.62 1.02 0.47
CA THR A 92 -11.11 2.38 0.39
C THR A 92 -9.61 2.39 0.13
N MET A 93 -8.85 1.57 0.86
CA MET A 93 -7.40 1.48 0.70
C MET A 93 -7.02 0.96 -0.69
N THR A 94 -7.73 -0.04 -1.21
CA THR A 94 -7.49 -0.56 -2.55
C THR A 94 -7.77 0.50 -3.61
N LEU A 95 -8.97 1.08 -3.61
CA LEU A 95 -9.38 2.05 -4.63
C LEU A 95 -8.46 3.28 -4.66
N THR A 96 -8.16 3.86 -3.50
CA THR A 96 -7.31 5.05 -3.40
C THR A 96 -5.82 4.76 -3.59
N SER A 97 -5.39 3.50 -3.53
CA SER A 97 -4.00 3.11 -3.84
C SER A 97 -3.76 2.91 -5.33
N TYR A 98 -4.73 2.31 -6.03
CA TYR A 98 -4.57 1.96 -7.44
C TYR A 98 -5.14 3.02 -8.40
N ILE A 99 -5.93 3.96 -7.91
CA ILE A 99 -6.41 5.12 -8.67
C ILE A 99 -5.81 6.38 -8.04
N PRO A 100 -4.63 6.85 -8.50
CA PRO A 100 -3.91 7.95 -7.84
C PRO A 100 -4.69 9.28 -7.81
N SER A 101 -5.59 9.49 -8.77
CA SER A 101 -6.48 10.67 -8.80
C SER A 101 -7.59 10.61 -7.76
N LEU A 102 -7.89 9.42 -7.19
CA LEU A 102 -8.98 9.23 -6.25
C LEU A 102 -8.57 9.63 -4.84
N GLU A 103 -9.17 10.69 -4.33
CA GLU A 103 -8.91 11.22 -2.98
C GLU A 103 -9.78 10.54 -1.92
N GLN A 104 -11.03 10.27 -2.27
CA GLN A 104 -12.02 9.74 -1.35
C GLN A 104 -13.02 8.80 -2.05
N VAL A 105 -13.67 7.97 -1.24
CA VAL A 105 -14.80 7.14 -1.66
C VAL A 105 -16.00 7.47 -0.79
N VAL A 106 -17.16 7.64 -1.40
CA VAL A 106 -18.43 7.84 -0.71
C VAL A 106 -19.24 6.55 -0.82
N TYR A 107 -19.59 5.96 0.30
CA TYR A 107 -20.40 4.76 0.31
C TYR A 107 -21.83 5.06 0.68
N ARG A 108 -22.74 4.36 -0.01
CA ARG A 108 -24.17 4.35 0.28
C ARG A 108 -24.67 2.92 0.41
N VAL A 109 -25.71 2.74 1.18
CA VAL A 109 -26.41 1.48 1.34
C VAL A 109 -27.89 1.75 1.17
N GLY A 110 -28.53 1.21 0.12
CA GLY A 110 -29.91 1.48 -0.20
C GLY A 110 -30.19 2.98 -0.41
N ASP A 111 -29.31 3.68 -1.15
CA ASP A 111 -29.35 5.14 -1.42
C ASP A 111 -29.07 6.06 -0.22
N SER A 112 -28.94 5.54 0.98
CA SER A 112 -28.59 6.33 2.17
C SER A 112 -27.07 6.39 2.35
N ALA A 113 -26.53 7.59 2.65
CA ALA A 113 -25.12 7.74 2.93
C ALA A 113 -24.72 6.93 4.17
N LEU A 114 -23.63 6.19 4.09
CA LEU A 114 -23.08 5.41 5.18
C LEU A 114 -22.24 6.32 6.09
N THR A 115 -22.89 6.97 7.05
CA THR A 115 -22.26 7.99 7.91
C THR A 115 -21.57 7.43 9.16
N SER A 116 -21.72 6.15 9.43
CA SER A 116 -21.01 5.47 10.51
C SER A 116 -20.89 3.98 10.24
N LEU A 117 -19.81 3.39 10.74
CA LEU A 117 -19.59 1.95 10.78
C LEU A 117 -19.42 1.52 12.23
N TYR A 118 -19.99 0.38 12.57
CA TYR A 118 -19.81 -0.24 13.85
C TYR A 118 -19.10 -1.57 13.74
N SER A 119 -18.15 -1.79 14.61
CA SER A 119 -17.42 -3.03 14.78
C SER A 119 -17.30 -3.35 16.27
N THR A 120 -17.42 -4.61 16.62
CA THR A 120 -17.14 -5.08 17.99
C THR A 120 -15.68 -4.97 18.37
N ILE A 121 -14.78 -4.89 17.38
CA ILE A 121 -13.33 -4.82 17.57
C ILE A 121 -12.86 -3.36 17.57
N HIS A 122 -13.36 -2.55 16.61
CA HIS A 122 -12.88 -1.19 16.36
C HIS A 122 -13.81 -0.10 16.90
N GLY A 123 -14.95 -0.50 17.51
CA GLY A 123 -15.95 0.45 17.96
C GLY A 123 -16.71 1.13 16.82
N THR A 124 -17.16 2.35 17.06
CA THR A 124 -17.88 3.14 16.06
C THR A 124 -16.94 4.12 15.37
N ILE A 125 -16.85 4.04 14.05
CA ILE A 125 -16.16 5.02 13.19
C ILE A 125 -17.24 5.93 12.59
N VAL A 126 -17.13 7.23 12.84
CA VAL A 126 -18.01 8.25 12.25
C VAL A 126 -17.40 8.76 10.95
N LEU A 127 -18.22 8.84 9.92
CA LEU A 127 -17.83 9.16 8.55
C LEU A 127 -18.64 10.36 8.06
N PRO A 128 -18.17 11.58 8.25
CA PRO A 128 -18.92 12.77 7.85
C PRO A 128 -19.32 12.74 6.38
N GLY A 129 -20.62 12.83 6.09
CA GLY A 129 -21.14 12.75 4.72
C GLY A 129 -20.93 11.40 4.02
N GLY A 130 -20.57 10.34 4.74
CA GLY A 130 -20.24 9.04 4.17
C GLY A 130 -18.90 8.99 3.43
N MET A 131 -18.07 10.03 3.58
CA MET A 131 -16.75 10.13 2.93
C MET A 131 -15.73 9.27 3.68
N MET A 132 -15.00 8.47 2.91
CA MET A 132 -13.92 7.62 3.42
C MET A 132 -12.63 7.91 2.65
N THR A 133 -11.57 8.13 3.40
CA THR A 133 -10.23 8.37 2.88
C THR A 133 -9.25 7.37 3.47
N ARG A 134 -8.05 7.32 2.95
CA ARG A 134 -6.96 6.47 3.53
C ARG A 134 -6.71 6.78 4.99
N THR A 135 -6.80 8.05 5.40
CA THR A 135 -6.55 8.48 6.78
C THR A 135 -7.55 7.93 7.78
N ASN A 136 -8.78 7.62 7.36
CA ASN A 136 -9.76 7.00 8.25
C ASN A 136 -9.37 5.57 8.67
N PHE A 137 -8.58 4.88 7.86
CA PHE A 137 -8.32 3.43 8.01
C PHE A 137 -6.84 3.07 8.14
N GLY A 138 -5.95 4.05 8.16
CA GLY A 138 -4.51 3.79 8.26
C GLY A 138 -4.12 2.92 9.45
N GLY A 139 -4.76 3.14 10.61
CA GLY A 139 -4.53 2.35 11.82
C GLY A 139 -5.07 0.92 11.77
N LEU A 140 -5.79 0.53 10.72
CA LEU A 140 -6.29 -0.85 10.54
C LEU A 140 -5.36 -1.71 9.69
N LEU A 141 -4.37 -1.12 9.05
CA LEU A 141 -3.33 -1.92 8.39
C LEU A 141 -2.63 -2.75 9.46
N THR A 142 -2.48 -4.04 9.17
CA THR A 142 -1.76 -4.94 10.07
C THR A 142 -0.31 -4.50 10.19
N ASP A 143 0.31 -4.83 11.30
CA ASP A 143 1.70 -4.52 11.62
C ASP A 143 2.70 -5.18 10.66
N GLU A 144 2.24 -6.08 9.79
CA GLU A 144 3.08 -6.78 8.85
C GLU A 144 3.11 -6.07 7.49
N ALA A 145 4.33 -5.81 7.01
CA ALA A 145 4.58 -5.40 5.63
C ALA A 145 5.21 -6.56 4.86
N VAL A 146 4.61 -6.88 3.70
CA VAL A 146 5.23 -7.81 2.74
C VAL A 146 6.31 -7.05 1.97
N CYS A 147 7.51 -7.59 1.90
CA CYS A 147 8.63 -7.00 1.17
C CYS A 147 9.57 -8.10 0.65
N TYR A 148 10.51 -7.71 -0.19
CA TYR A 148 11.55 -8.61 -0.66
C TYR A 148 12.78 -8.44 0.22
N LEU A 149 13.18 -9.51 0.90
CA LEU A 149 14.32 -9.55 1.83
C LEU A 149 15.45 -10.39 1.21
N LEU A 150 16.67 -10.07 1.57
CA LEU A 150 17.82 -10.86 1.15
C LEU A 150 17.73 -12.28 1.76
N SER A 151 17.96 -13.28 0.91
CA SER A 151 18.08 -14.69 1.31
C SER A 151 19.18 -15.30 0.47
N GLY A 152 20.38 -15.38 1.07
CA GLY A 152 21.58 -15.78 0.34
C GLY A 152 21.96 -14.78 -0.75
N THR A 153 21.85 -15.17 -2.02
CA THR A 153 22.19 -14.32 -3.19
C THR A 153 20.94 -13.82 -3.95
N LYS A 154 19.76 -14.07 -3.42
CA LYS A 154 18.47 -13.72 -4.05
C LYS A 154 17.61 -12.91 -3.09
N LEU A 155 16.58 -12.29 -3.65
CA LEU A 155 15.52 -11.66 -2.90
C LEU A 155 14.34 -12.64 -2.75
N ARG A 156 13.87 -12.80 -1.54
CA ARG A 156 12.72 -13.65 -1.24
C ARG A 156 11.61 -12.83 -0.58
N GLN A 157 10.38 -13.12 -0.95
CA GLN A 157 9.24 -12.50 -0.29
C GLN A 157 9.23 -12.87 1.20
N GLY A 158 9.21 -11.88 2.06
CA GLY A 158 9.16 -12.00 3.51
C GLY A 158 8.19 -11.01 4.12
N ARG A 159 8.08 -11.05 5.45
CA ARG A 159 7.20 -10.15 6.21
C ARG A 159 8.01 -9.43 7.28
N LEU A 160 7.79 -8.13 7.42
CA LEU A 160 8.35 -7.31 8.48
C LEU A 160 7.23 -6.84 9.41
N ASN A 161 7.46 -6.96 10.70
CA ASN A 161 6.59 -6.37 11.70
C ASN A 161 6.88 -4.88 11.82
N LEU A 162 5.84 -4.06 11.68
CA LEU A 162 5.91 -2.61 11.82
C LEU A 162 5.13 -2.17 13.06
N PRO A 163 5.48 -1.05 13.70
CA PRO A 163 4.65 -0.46 14.73
C PRO A 163 3.26 -0.13 14.20
N THR A 164 2.19 -0.55 14.87
CA THR A 164 0.79 -0.42 14.42
C THR A 164 0.41 1.02 14.10
N SER A 165 0.85 1.97 14.91
CA SER A 165 0.57 3.40 14.74
C SER A 165 1.19 4.01 13.50
N GLU A 166 2.22 3.37 12.92
CA GLU A 166 3.05 3.89 11.84
C GLU A 166 3.14 2.94 10.63
N ALA A 167 2.35 1.88 10.62
CA ALA A 167 2.39 0.85 9.58
C ALA A 167 2.20 1.38 8.14
N CYS A 168 1.66 2.60 7.99
CA CYS A 168 1.50 3.28 6.70
C CYS A 168 2.66 4.24 6.35
N SER A 169 3.60 4.48 7.27
CA SER A 169 4.70 5.41 7.06
C SER A 169 5.77 4.77 6.16
N PRO A 170 6.13 5.38 5.02
CA PRO A 170 7.26 4.92 4.21
C PRO A 170 8.59 4.95 4.99
N ARG A 171 8.76 5.91 5.90
CA ARG A 171 9.93 6.03 6.76
C ARG A 171 10.05 4.81 7.68
N THR A 172 8.97 4.45 8.37
CA THR A 172 8.93 3.29 9.27
C THR A 172 9.20 1.99 8.51
N LEU A 173 8.62 1.83 7.31
CA LEU A 173 8.89 0.68 6.46
C LEU A 173 10.38 0.59 6.09
N LEU A 174 10.96 1.69 5.61
CA LEU A 174 12.38 1.72 5.24
C LEU A 174 13.28 1.43 6.44
N THR A 175 13.00 2.02 7.61
CA THR A 175 13.74 1.74 8.85
C THR A 175 13.71 0.26 9.20
N ALA A 176 12.55 -0.38 9.07
CA ALA A 176 12.42 -1.82 9.30
C ALA A 176 13.21 -2.65 8.27
N VAL A 177 13.27 -2.22 7.01
CA VAL A 177 14.08 -2.86 5.96
C VAL A 177 15.57 -2.70 6.26
N LEU A 178 16.01 -1.50 6.67
CA LEU A 178 17.42 -1.24 7.02
C LEU A 178 17.92 -2.10 8.18
N ALA A 179 17.03 -2.56 9.05
CA ALA A 179 17.35 -3.47 10.14
C ALA A 179 17.44 -4.95 9.74
N THR A 180 17.22 -5.27 8.45
CA THR A 180 17.28 -6.66 7.96
C THR A 180 18.68 -7.02 7.45
N GLU A 181 18.87 -8.33 7.18
CA GLU A 181 20.08 -8.81 6.54
C GLU A 181 20.31 -8.13 5.19
N GLY A 182 21.56 -7.82 4.87
CA GLY A 182 21.96 -7.19 3.62
C GLY A 182 22.23 -5.69 3.72
N PHE A 183 22.05 -5.10 4.91
CA PHE A 183 22.41 -3.71 5.18
C PHE A 183 23.55 -3.61 6.21
N PRO A 184 24.34 -2.50 6.19
CA PRO A 184 25.32 -2.22 7.23
C PRO A 184 24.66 -2.13 8.62
N GLU A 185 25.37 -2.60 9.64
CA GLU A 185 24.92 -2.45 11.01
C GLU A 185 24.96 -0.98 11.47
N GLY A 186 24.08 -0.64 12.41
CA GLY A 186 24.03 0.70 13.01
C GLY A 186 23.18 1.72 12.25
N LEU A 187 22.56 1.34 11.14
CA LEU A 187 21.55 2.18 10.48
C LEU A 187 20.29 2.26 11.34
N THR A 188 19.71 3.47 11.40
CA THR A 188 18.56 3.77 12.25
C THR A 188 17.49 4.55 11.47
N GLU A 189 16.43 4.93 12.14
CA GLU A 189 15.40 5.78 11.53
C GLU A 189 15.92 7.18 11.18
N ASP A 190 16.97 7.66 11.86
CA ASP A 190 17.62 8.94 11.58
C ASP A 190 18.37 8.94 10.23
N ASP A 191 18.64 7.78 9.68
CA ASP A 191 19.22 7.64 8.35
C ASP A 191 18.20 7.82 7.21
N VAL A 192 16.91 7.83 7.52
CA VAL A 192 15.84 8.14 6.57
C VAL A 192 15.39 9.59 6.77
N LEU A 193 16.06 10.53 6.10
CA LEU A 193 15.82 11.97 6.26
C LEU A 193 14.45 12.40 5.72
N GLY A 194 13.98 11.75 4.66
CA GLY A 194 12.69 12.07 4.09
C GLY A 194 12.25 11.12 2.99
N VAL A 195 10.93 11.03 2.82
CA VAL A 195 10.30 10.27 1.74
C VAL A 195 9.17 11.09 1.15
N ALA A 196 9.14 11.23 -0.16
CA ALA A 196 8.07 11.87 -0.89
C ALA A 196 7.57 10.95 -2.01
N ILE A 197 6.28 10.98 -2.26
CA ILE A 197 5.67 10.28 -3.39
C ILE A 197 5.18 11.34 -4.38
N VAL A 198 5.73 11.28 -5.60
CA VAL A 198 5.39 12.19 -6.69
C VAL A 198 5.00 11.34 -7.89
N ASP A 199 3.75 11.44 -8.28
CA ASP A 199 3.15 10.60 -9.33
C ASP A 199 3.33 9.09 -9.03
N ASP A 200 4.04 8.36 -9.87
CA ASP A 200 4.34 6.94 -9.73
C ASP A 200 5.75 6.65 -9.16
N THR A 201 6.42 7.68 -8.62
CA THR A 201 7.82 7.61 -8.16
C THR A 201 7.92 7.96 -6.68
N VAL A 202 8.63 7.13 -5.92
CA VAL A 202 9.06 7.46 -4.56
C VAL A 202 10.44 8.10 -4.60
N LEU A 203 10.58 9.25 -3.96
CA LEU A 203 11.86 9.92 -3.72
C LEU A 203 12.24 9.64 -2.28
N VAL A 204 13.38 9.00 -2.07
CA VAL A 204 13.91 8.69 -0.74
C VAL A 204 15.20 9.46 -0.53
N ASN A 205 15.27 10.23 0.55
CA ASN A 205 16.48 10.92 0.95
C ASN A 205 17.05 10.25 2.20
N PHE A 206 18.24 9.71 2.09
CA PHE A 206 19.00 9.11 3.17
C PHE A 206 20.07 10.07 3.70
N SER A 207 20.60 9.78 4.88
CA SER A 207 21.70 10.53 5.49
C SER A 207 23.03 10.28 4.79
N ALA A 208 23.97 11.21 4.94
CA ALA A 208 25.36 10.99 4.55
C ALA A 208 25.98 9.80 5.32
N HIS A 209 25.57 9.57 6.57
CA HIS A 209 25.99 8.41 7.36
C HIS A 209 25.64 7.09 6.67
N MET A 210 24.43 6.97 6.11
CA MET A 210 24.07 5.76 5.35
C MET A 210 24.96 5.58 4.12
N ALA A 211 25.25 6.65 3.39
CA ALA A 211 26.14 6.59 2.23
C ALA A 211 27.54 6.09 2.63
N ASP A 212 28.09 6.61 3.71
CA ASP A 212 29.40 6.22 4.24
C ASP A 212 29.41 4.78 4.75
N ALA A 213 28.33 4.35 5.42
CA ALA A 213 28.18 2.96 5.87
C ALA A 213 28.12 1.98 4.66
N ILE A 214 27.42 2.35 3.59
CA ILE A 214 27.38 1.54 2.36
C ILE A 214 28.77 1.47 1.73
N ARG A 215 29.50 2.59 1.59
CA ARG A 215 30.87 2.64 1.04
C ARG A 215 31.83 1.76 1.86
N ALA A 216 31.74 1.84 3.17
CA ALA A 216 32.60 1.05 4.08
C ALA A 216 32.24 -0.45 4.09
N SER A 217 31.03 -0.81 3.67
CA SER A 217 30.58 -2.19 3.69
C SER A 217 31.10 -2.96 2.47
N LYS A 218 31.20 -4.29 2.64
CA LYS A 218 31.47 -5.20 1.52
C LYS A 218 30.20 -5.89 1.03
N LEU A 219 29.05 -5.36 1.42
CA LEU A 219 27.76 -5.93 1.08
C LEU A 219 27.36 -5.62 -0.37
N ASN A 220 26.44 -6.40 -0.91
CA ASN A 220 25.99 -6.24 -2.27
C ASN A 220 25.03 -5.05 -2.40
N GLN A 221 25.54 -3.93 -2.87
CA GLN A 221 24.76 -2.68 -3.03
C GLN A 221 23.55 -2.85 -3.96
N ARG A 222 23.65 -3.71 -4.98
CA ARG A 222 22.52 -4.00 -5.85
C ARG A 222 21.37 -4.64 -5.08
N MET A 223 21.67 -5.60 -4.21
CA MET A 223 20.63 -6.22 -3.36
C MET A 223 20.03 -5.23 -2.37
N MET A 224 20.82 -4.33 -1.79
CA MET A 224 20.32 -3.25 -0.93
C MET A 224 19.31 -2.37 -1.68
N ALA A 225 19.69 -1.86 -2.85
CA ALA A 225 18.83 -1.00 -3.65
C ALA A 225 17.50 -1.69 -4.03
N TYR A 226 17.55 -2.98 -4.39
CA TYR A 226 16.35 -3.72 -4.75
C TYR A 226 15.51 -4.20 -3.56
N GLN A 227 16.09 -4.40 -2.38
CA GLN A 227 15.31 -4.59 -1.14
C GLN A 227 14.49 -3.34 -0.81
N LEU A 228 15.12 -2.16 -0.85
CA LEU A 228 14.44 -0.87 -0.61
C LEU A 228 13.37 -0.61 -1.68
N THR A 229 13.72 -0.80 -2.95
CA THR A 229 12.78 -0.65 -4.08
C THR A 229 11.60 -1.59 -3.93
N GLY A 230 11.86 -2.87 -3.66
CA GLY A 230 10.84 -3.90 -3.52
C GLY A 230 9.88 -3.61 -2.36
N ALA A 231 10.39 -3.18 -1.20
CA ALA A 231 9.55 -2.81 -0.08
C ALA A 231 8.59 -1.66 -0.40
N LEU A 232 9.07 -0.64 -1.11
CA LEU A 232 8.27 0.53 -1.47
C LEU A 232 7.22 0.23 -2.54
N VAL A 233 7.60 -0.45 -3.64
CA VAL A 233 6.67 -0.75 -4.72
C VAL A 233 5.62 -1.79 -4.34
N GLN A 234 5.93 -2.64 -3.36
CA GLN A 234 4.96 -3.59 -2.79
C GLN A 234 3.89 -2.90 -1.92
N ARG A 235 4.29 -1.85 -1.22
CA ARG A 235 3.43 -1.19 -0.22
C ARG A 235 2.65 -0.01 -0.78
N TYR A 236 3.22 0.69 -1.76
CA TYR A 236 2.66 1.93 -2.30
C TYR A 236 2.34 1.78 -3.80
N PRO A 237 1.36 2.52 -4.33
CA PRO A 237 0.98 2.48 -5.73
C PRO A 237 1.98 3.24 -6.60
N VAL A 238 3.22 2.82 -6.56
CA VAL A 238 4.36 3.42 -7.27
C VAL A 238 5.07 2.36 -8.09
N ARG A 239 5.79 2.80 -9.12
CA ARG A 239 6.56 1.91 -9.99
C ARG A 239 8.05 2.14 -9.90
N ARG A 240 8.46 3.33 -9.46
CA ARG A 240 9.83 3.82 -9.50
C ARG A 240 10.26 4.30 -8.14
N VAL A 241 11.55 4.14 -7.87
CA VAL A 241 12.19 4.68 -6.68
C VAL A 241 13.44 5.43 -7.11
N ARG A 242 13.68 6.59 -6.52
CA ARG A 242 14.94 7.35 -6.66
C ARG A 242 15.51 7.59 -5.28
N PHE A 243 16.81 7.40 -5.18
CA PHE A 243 17.55 7.58 -3.93
C PHE A 243 18.40 8.84 -3.98
N PHE A 244 18.43 9.53 -2.87
CA PHE A 244 19.26 10.69 -2.60
C PHE A 244 20.01 10.46 -1.29
N PHE A 245 21.17 11.04 -1.15
CA PHE A 245 21.96 11.02 0.06
C PHE A 245 22.31 12.45 0.44
N ASP A 246 21.83 12.90 1.61
CA ASP A 246 21.88 14.28 2.08
C ASP A 246 21.37 15.31 1.05
N GLY A 247 20.33 14.92 0.32
CA GLY A 247 19.69 15.73 -0.73
C GLY A 247 20.36 15.64 -2.11
N GLU A 248 21.50 14.98 -2.24
CA GLU A 248 22.25 14.86 -3.49
C GLU A 248 22.02 13.51 -4.16
N ALA A 249 21.98 13.52 -5.49
CA ALA A 249 21.91 12.30 -6.31
C ALA A 249 23.31 11.75 -6.52
N GLU A 250 23.74 10.82 -5.70
CA GLU A 250 25.04 10.15 -5.79
C GLU A 250 25.09 9.18 -6.98
N ASN A 251 26.08 9.30 -7.84
CA ASN A 251 26.23 8.39 -8.98
C ASN A 251 26.55 6.97 -8.52
N THR A 252 27.59 6.82 -7.71
CA THR A 252 28.00 5.53 -7.14
C THR A 252 28.47 5.74 -5.70
N LEU A 253 28.38 4.69 -4.90
CA LEU A 253 28.92 4.64 -3.54
C LEU A 253 30.10 3.64 -3.49
N ASP A 254 31.12 3.89 -4.30
CA ASP A 254 32.30 3.04 -4.49
C ASP A 254 31.96 1.61 -4.94
N GLY A 255 30.81 1.43 -5.59
CA GLY A 255 30.30 0.17 -6.13
C GLY A 255 29.88 0.30 -7.59
N ASP A 256 29.19 -0.72 -8.09
CA ASP A 256 28.71 -0.85 -9.46
C ASP A 256 27.26 -0.37 -9.65
N VAL A 257 26.61 0.08 -8.57
CA VAL A 257 25.22 0.55 -8.58
C VAL A 257 25.18 2.04 -8.88
N MET A 258 24.39 2.41 -9.89
CA MET A 258 24.09 3.80 -10.23
C MET A 258 22.94 4.31 -9.35
N TRP A 259 23.26 4.78 -8.13
CA TRP A 259 22.27 5.24 -7.16
C TRP A 259 21.48 6.47 -7.62
N ALA A 260 22.06 7.32 -8.48
CA ALA A 260 21.35 8.45 -9.09
C ALA A 260 20.25 8.05 -10.08
N GLY A 261 20.20 6.77 -10.46
CA GLY A 261 19.24 6.24 -11.42
C GLY A 261 17.81 6.09 -10.85
N GLU A 262 16.91 5.73 -11.72
CA GLU A 262 15.58 5.26 -11.34
C GLU A 262 15.59 3.74 -11.19
N PHE A 263 15.07 3.26 -10.08
CA PHE A 263 14.95 1.84 -9.80
C PHE A 263 13.52 1.37 -10.06
N LEU A 264 13.39 0.36 -10.90
CA LEU A 264 12.17 -0.44 -11.06
C LEU A 264 12.47 -1.83 -10.49
N MET A 265 11.48 -2.48 -9.92
CA MET A 265 11.70 -3.82 -9.36
C MET A 265 12.17 -4.80 -10.44
N ASP A 266 13.30 -5.44 -10.19
CA ASP A 266 13.86 -6.49 -11.04
C ASP A 266 13.52 -7.88 -10.48
N TYR A 267 12.44 -8.46 -10.97
CA TYR A 267 11.95 -9.75 -10.51
C TYR A 267 12.85 -10.94 -10.87
N VAL A 268 13.86 -10.75 -11.71
CA VAL A 268 14.89 -11.77 -11.99
C VAL A 268 15.77 -12.03 -10.77
N LEU A 269 15.88 -11.03 -9.88
CA LEU A 269 16.60 -11.15 -8.61
C LEU A 269 15.79 -11.89 -7.52
N CYS A 270 14.51 -12.18 -7.77
CA CYS A 270 13.61 -12.81 -6.81
C CYS A 270 13.55 -14.33 -6.96
N GLU A 271 13.25 -15.01 -5.85
CA GLU A 271 12.90 -16.43 -5.79
C GLU A 271 11.39 -16.61 -5.64
#